data_a04ec537b18f6a16b6390f38673f66ab
#
_entry.id   a04ec537b18f6a16b6390f38673f66ab
#
_cell.length_a   1.000
_cell.length_b   1.000
_cell.length_c   1.000
_cell.angle_alpha   90.00
_cell.angle_beta   90.00
_cell.angle_gamma   90.00
#
_symmetry.space_group_name_H-M   'P 1'
#
loop_
_entity.id
_entity.type
_entity.pdbx_description
1 polymer ?
#
loop_
_entity_poly.entity_id
_entity_poly.type
_entity_poly.pdbx_seq_one_letter_code
_entity_poly.pdbx_strand_id
1 'polypeptide(L)'
;MNSKIYGRLAATNLKSNSKSYLPYILASAFSVMMYFIMDSLYRNGTLVEKGSALGILLSYANAILLIFSVIFLFYINSFLIKRRKKELGIYNILGMGKRHLARMLFLESLITTAGSIIGGIVAGLLFGKLVYLIVLKILHMGRDRKSVV
;
A
#
# COMPACT_ATOMS: atom_id res chain seq x y z
N MET A 1 9.30 -7.11 -30.88
CA MET A 1 8.48 -7.97 -30.01
C MET A 1 7.52 -7.09 -29.23
N ASN A 2 6.22 -7.30 -29.36
CA ASN A 2 5.17 -6.35 -28.94
C ASN A 2 5.08 -6.19 -27.40
N SER A 3 4.96 -4.95 -26.92
CA SER A 3 4.73 -4.57 -25.52
C SER A 3 3.58 -5.36 -24.84
N LYS A 4 2.56 -5.74 -25.61
CA LYS A 4 1.42 -6.56 -25.15
C LYS A 4 1.84 -7.97 -24.69
N ILE A 5 2.91 -8.54 -25.27
CA ILE A 5 3.40 -9.88 -24.91
C ILE A 5 4.05 -9.87 -23.53
N TYR A 6 4.80 -8.82 -23.19
CA TYR A 6 5.43 -8.68 -21.88
C TYR A 6 4.41 -8.48 -20.75
N GLY A 7 3.36 -7.68 -21.02
CA GLY A 7 2.27 -7.49 -20.06
C GLY A 7 1.50 -8.80 -19.80
N ARG A 8 1.23 -9.58 -20.85
CA ARG A 8 0.55 -10.87 -20.74
C ARG A 8 1.41 -11.91 -20.00
N LEU A 9 2.71 -11.95 -20.30
CA LEU A 9 3.66 -12.81 -19.59
C LEU A 9 3.76 -12.44 -18.12
N ALA A 10 3.87 -11.15 -17.78
CA ALA A 10 3.91 -10.67 -16.42
C ALA A 10 2.62 -11.04 -15.64
N ALA A 11 1.45 -10.84 -16.25
CA ALA A 11 0.17 -11.22 -15.64
C ALA A 11 0.03 -12.74 -15.45
N THR A 12 0.48 -13.53 -16.43
CA THR A 12 0.47 -15.00 -16.33
C THR A 12 1.40 -15.50 -15.25
N ASN A 13 2.60 -14.91 -15.12
CA ASN A 13 3.56 -15.24 -14.06
C ASN A 13 3.02 -14.89 -12.67
N LEU A 14 2.39 -13.73 -12.53
CA LEU A 14 1.71 -13.35 -11.28
C LEU A 14 0.63 -14.35 -10.90
N LYS A 15 -0.20 -14.77 -11.84
CA LYS A 15 -1.27 -15.75 -11.63
C LYS A 15 -0.72 -17.14 -11.27
N SER A 16 0.31 -17.60 -11.98
CA SER A 16 0.95 -18.89 -11.74
C SER A 16 1.67 -18.95 -10.37
N ASN A 17 2.26 -17.84 -9.94
CA ASN A 17 3.03 -17.74 -8.70
C ASN A 17 2.28 -16.97 -7.58
N SER A 18 0.96 -16.87 -7.69
CA SER A 18 0.11 -16.07 -6.80
C SER A 18 0.33 -16.35 -5.32
N LYS A 19 0.55 -17.61 -4.93
CA LYS A 19 0.83 -18.01 -3.54
C LYS A 19 2.09 -17.33 -2.96
N SER A 20 3.07 -17.04 -3.80
CA SER A 20 4.30 -16.33 -3.38
C SER A 20 4.13 -14.83 -3.34
N TYR A 21 3.27 -14.25 -4.18
CA TYR A 21 3.04 -12.79 -4.26
C TYR A 21 1.99 -12.29 -3.29
N LEU A 22 0.99 -13.12 -2.98
CA LEU A 22 -0.16 -12.74 -2.16
C LEU A 22 0.23 -12.10 -0.81
N PRO A 23 1.14 -12.66 0.00
CA PRO A 23 1.50 -12.04 1.28
C PRO A 23 2.15 -10.65 1.10
N TYR A 24 2.89 -10.42 0.01
CA TYR A 24 3.53 -9.13 -0.25
C TYR A 24 2.53 -8.09 -0.75
N ILE A 25 1.58 -8.51 -1.60
CA ILE A 25 0.49 -7.64 -2.05
C ILE A 25 -0.39 -7.24 -0.87
N LEU A 26 -0.71 -8.19 0.02
CA LEU A 26 -1.49 -7.91 1.23
C LEU A 26 -0.77 -6.96 2.17
N ALA A 27 0.53 -7.17 2.42
CA ALA A 27 1.31 -6.31 3.29
C ALA A 27 1.43 -4.88 2.74
N SER A 28 1.65 -4.73 1.43
CA SER A 28 1.70 -3.41 0.78
C SER A 28 0.32 -2.74 0.72
N ALA A 29 -0.75 -3.50 0.44
CA ALA A 29 -2.12 -2.99 0.49
C ALA A 29 -2.50 -2.53 1.90
N PHE A 30 -2.10 -3.28 2.94
CA PHE A 30 -2.32 -2.88 4.33
C PHE A 30 -1.60 -1.57 4.68
N SER A 31 -0.35 -1.39 4.24
CA SER A 31 0.38 -0.14 4.44
C SER A 31 -0.32 1.06 3.79
N VAL A 32 -0.79 0.89 2.55
CA VAL A 32 -1.56 1.93 1.84
C VAL A 32 -2.89 2.21 2.53
N MET A 33 -3.58 1.16 3.00
CA MET A 33 -4.83 1.28 3.75
C MET A 33 -4.64 2.12 5.02
N MET A 34 -3.61 1.84 5.80
CA MET A 34 -3.29 2.58 7.03
C MET A 34 -3.04 4.07 6.75
N TYR A 35 -2.24 4.36 5.72
CA TYR A 35 -2.02 5.74 5.29
C TYR A 35 -3.32 6.42 4.86
N PHE A 36 -4.14 5.75 4.06
CA PHE A 36 -5.41 6.31 3.58
C PHE A 36 -6.39 6.62 4.72
N ILE A 37 -6.50 5.73 5.71
CA ILE A 37 -7.33 5.95 6.90
C ILE A 37 -6.84 7.18 7.66
N MET A 38 -5.53 7.29 7.86
CA MET A 38 -4.95 8.42 8.59
C MET A 38 -5.13 9.74 7.85
N ASP A 39 -4.93 9.76 6.53
CA ASP A 39 -5.18 10.94 5.68
C ASP A 39 -6.66 11.34 5.70
N SER A 40 -7.57 10.38 5.68
CA SER A 40 -9.00 10.61 5.79
C SER A 40 -9.40 11.25 7.14
N LEU A 41 -8.82 10.79 8.24
CA LEU A 41 -9.04 11.38 9.56
C LEU A 41 -8.48 12.80 9.66
N TYR A 42 -7.28 13.02 9.12
CA TYR A 42 -6.64 14.33 9.10
C TYR A 42 -7.44 15.37 8.29
N ARG A 43 -8.01 14.96 7.15
CA ARG A 43 -8.81 15.86 6.28
C ARG A 43 -10.21 16.13 6.81
N ASN A 44 -10.71 15.36 7.77
CA ASN A 44 -12.03 15.56 8.36
C ASN A 44 -12.03 16.75 9.31
N GLY A 45 -12.49 17.89 8.82
CA GLY A 45 -12.59 19.14 9.58
C GLY A 45 -13.54 19.09 10.79
N THR A 46 -14.40 18.08 10.90
CA THR A 46 -15.27 17.86 12.07
C THR A 46 -14.54 17.25 13.26
N LEU A 47 -13.45 16.52 13.01
CA LEU A 47 -12.63 15.88 14.04
C LEU A 47 -11.43 16.75 14.43
N VAL A 48 -10.96 17.57 13.51
CA VAL A 48 -9.70 18.30 13.61
C VAL A 48 -9.92 19.78 13.35
N GLU A 49 -10.03 20.55 14.41
CA GLU A 49 -9.97 22.01 14.29
C GLU A 49 -8.55 22.42 13.88
N LYS A 50 -8.43 23.13 12.73
CA LYS A 50 -7.13 23.57 12.22
C LYS A 50 -6.44 24.46 13.27
N GLY A 51 -5.26 24.02 13.73
CA GLY A 51 -4.51 24.73 14.76
C GLY A 51 -4.67 24.16 16.17
N SER A 52 -5.55 23.17 16.38
CA SER A 52 -5.59 22.43 17.65
C SER A 52 -4.35 21.52 17.80
N ALA A 53 -3.95 21.26 19.03
CA ALA A 53 -2.84 20.32 19.33
C ALA A 53 -3.05 18.96 18.65
N LEU A 54 -4.29 18.49 18.57
CA LEU A 54 -4.69 17.25 17.92
C LEU A 54 -4.49 17.32 16.40
N GLY A 55 -4.81 18.45 15.76
CA GLY A 55 -4.58 18.69 14.33
C GLY A 55 -3.10 18.65 13.97
N ILE A 56 -2.27 19.26 14.80
CA ILE A 56 -0.81 19.27 14.62
C ILE A 56 -0.25 17.85 14.74
N LEU A 57 -0.64 17.09 15.77
CA LEU A 57 -0.22 15.70 15.96
C LEU A 57 -0.62 14.81 14.78
N LEU A 58 -1.85 14.91 14.30
CA LEU A 58 -2.33 14.13 13.16
C LEU A 58 -1.60 14.50 11.87
N SER A 59 -1.23 15.77 11.69
CA SER A 59 -0.42 16.21 10.54
C SER A 59 0.96 15.53 10.52
N TYR A 60 1.67 15.53 11.64
CA TYR A 60 2.96 14.87 11.76
C TYR A 60 2.83 13.35 11.56
N ALA A 61 1.84 12.72 12.19
CA ALA A 61 1.59 11.30 12.05
C ALA A 61 1.28 10.91 10.58
N ASN A 62 0.49 11.72 9.86
CA ASN A 62 0.19 11.51 8.45
C ASN A 62 1.45 11.60 7.58
N ALA A 63 2.32 12.61 7.82
CA ALA A 63 3.58 12.75 7.11
C ALA A 63 4.53 11.58 7.35
N ILE A 64 4.66 11.13 8.59
CA ILE A 64 5.48 9.96 8.95
C ILE A 64 4.95 8.70 8.28
N LEU A 65 3.64 8.45 8.30
CA LEU A 65 3.03 7.29 7.66
C LEU A 65 3.19 7.31 6.14
N LEU A 66 3.14 8.49 5.51
CA LEU A 66 3.41 8.63 4.08
C LEU A 66 4.83 8.19 3.74
N ILE A 67 5.81 8.73 4.45
CA ILE A 67 7.22 8.39 4.25
C ILE A 67 7.44 6.88 4.49
N PHE A 68 6.89 6.34 5.57
CA PHE A 68 6.97 4.92 5.89
C PHE A 68 6.35 4.06 4.79
N SER A 69 5.15 4.41 4.31
CA SER A 69 4.46 3.66 3.24
C SER A 69 5.27 3.63 1.95
N VAL A 70 5.87 4.76 1.57
CA VAL A 70 6.71 4.83 0.37
C VAL A 70 7.94 3.94 0.52
N ILE A 71 8.68 4.05 1.62
CA ILE A 71 9.87 3.23 1.91
C ILE A 71 9.50 1.75 1.94
N PHE A 72 8.37 1.40 2.57
CA PHE A 72 7.89 0.04 2.70
C PHE A 72 7.51 -0.58 1.35
N LEU A 73 6.84 0.17 0.48
CA LEU A 73 6.54 -0.26 -0.88
C LEU A 73 7.83 -0.54 -1.70
N PHE A 74 8.82 0.34 -1.60
CA PHE A 74 10.12 0.11 -2.24
C PHE A 74 10.83 -1.12 -1.68
N TYR A 75 10.80 -1.31 -0.37
CA TYR A 75 11.39 -2.47 0.29
C TYR A 75 10.75 -3.78 -0.19
N ILE A 76 9.42 -3.85 -0.21
CA ILE A 76 8.68 -5.04 -0.66
C ILE A 76 8.98 -5.36 -2.13
N ASN A 77 8.97 -4.35 -3.01
CA ASN A 77 9.32 -4.54 -4.41
C ASN A 77 10.76 -5.06 -4.59
N SER A 78 11.70 -4.48 -3.86
CA SER A 78 13.11 -4.93 -3.87
C SER A 78 13.26 -6.36 -3.38
N PHE A 79 12.52 -6.73 -2.35
CA PHE A 79 12.53 -8.08 -1.79
C PHE A 79 11.95 -9.12 -2.75
N LEU A 80 10.84 -8.81 -3.41
CA LEU A 80 10.24 -9.65 -4.44
C LEU A 80 11.23 -9.97 -5.57
N ILE A 81 11.92 -8.95 -6.08
CA ILE A 81 12.93 -9.11 -7.12
C ILE A 81 14.08 -10.01 -6.64
N LYS A 82 14.56 -9.80 -5.41
CA LYS A 82 15.65 -10.61 -4.83
C LYS A 82 15.27 -12.08 -4.66
N ARG A 83 14.04 -12.37 -4.29
CA ARG A 83 13.54 -13.74 -4.11
C ARG A 83 13.53 -14.53 -5.42
N ARG A 84 13.32 -13.85 -6.56
CA ARG A 84 13.26 -14.47 -7.88
C ARG A 84 14.59 -14.59 -8.61
N LYS A 85 15.70 -14.24 -7.97
CA LYS A 85 17.04 -14.30 -8.60
C LYS A 85 17.37 -15.67 -9.21
N LYS A 86 16.91 -16.79 -8.63
CA LYS A 86 17.11 -18.13 -9.16
C LYS A 86 16.35 -18.35 -10.47
N GLU A 87 15.08 -17.93 -10.54
CA GLU A 87 14.25 -18.03 -11.77
C GLU A 87 14.83 -17.13 -12.87
N LEU A 88 15.29 -15.93 -12.50
CA LEU A 88 15.92 -14.98 -13.42
C LEU A 88 17.25 -15.52 -13.98
N GLY A 89 18.00 -16.27 -13.19
CA GLY A 89 19.20 -16.98 -13.63
C GLY A 89 18.91 -18.00 -14.73
N ILE A 90 17.85 -18.77 -14.59
CA ILE A 90 17.41 -19.77 -15.57
C ILE A 90 17.02 -19.11 -16.90
N TYR A 91 16.27 -18.00 -16.88
CA TYR A 91 15.90 -17.25 -18.08
C TYR A 91 17.11 -16.66 -18.78
N ASN A 92 18.15 -16.28 -18.04
CA ASN A 92 19.39 -15.78 -18.62
C ASN A 92 20.18 -16.88 -19.34
N ILE A 93 20.18 -18.11 -18.78
CA ILE A 93 20.81 -19.29 -19.40
C ILE A 93 20.07 -19.69 -20.67
N LEU A 94 18.74 -19.55 -20.71
CA LEU A 94 17.88 -19.82 -21.89
C LEU A 94 18.01 -18.75 -23.01
N GLY A 95 18.94 -17.80 -22.86
CA GLY A 95 19.24 -16.80 -23.92
C GLY A 95 18.39 -15.55 -23.88
N MET A 96 17.59 -15.32 -22.83
CA MET A 96 16.86 -14.04 -22.67
C MET A 96 17.84 -12.92 -22.30
N GLY A 97 17.96 -11.92 -23.18
CA GLY A 97 18.82 -10.76 -22.93
C GLY A 97 18.42 -9.98 -21.69
N LYS A 98 19.39 -9.47 -20.94
CA LYS A 98 19.21 -8.71 -19.68
C LYS A 98 18.18 -7.57 -19.77
N ARG A 99 18.07 -6.92 -20.94
CA ARG A 99 17.09 -5.83 -21.18
C ARG A 99 15.64 -6.34 -21.22
N HIS A 100 15.41 -7.53 -21.77
CA HIS A 100 14.08 -8.13 -21.81
C HIS A 100 13.62 -8.56 -20.43
N LEU A 101 14.54 -9.13 -19.66
CA LEU A 101 14.31 -9.52 -18.28
C LEU A 101 14.01 -8.32 -17.38
N ALA A 102 14.76 -7.23 -17.52
CA ALA A 102 14.51 -5.99 -16.78
C ALA A 102 13.14 -5.38 -17.07
N ARG A 103 12.71 -5.35 -18.35
CA ARG A 103 11.36 -4.87 -18.73
C ARG A 103 10.25 -5.72 -18.15
N MET A 104 10.42 -7.04 -18.18
CA MET A 104 9.44 -7.97 -17.59
C MET A 104 9.28 -7.74 -16.08
N LEU A 105 10.39 -7.64 -15.34
CA LEU A 105 10.39 -7.36 -13.90
C LEU A 105 9.79 -6.00 -13.58
N PHE A 106 10.10 -4.98 -14.38
CA PHE A 106 9.53 -3.64 -14.21
C PHE A 106 8.00 -3.66 -14.35
N LEU A 107 7.47 -4.31 -15.39
CA LEU A 107 6.03 -4.44 -15.60
C LEU A 107 5.36 -5.23 -14.48
N GLU A 108 5.99 -6.30 -14.03
CA GLU A 108 5.50 -7.11 -12.92
C GLU A 108 5.46 -6.34 -11.61
N SER A 109 6.52 -5.59 -11.30
CA SER A 109 6.57 -4.69 -10.15
C SER A 109 5.50 -3.59 -10.23
N LEU A 110 5.27 -3.05 -11.41
CA LEU A 110 4.27 -2.02 -11.65
C LEU A 110 2.85 -2.54 -11.46
N ILE A 111 2.55 -3.76 -11.93
CA ILE A 111 1.24 -4.41 -11.76
C ILE A 111 1.00 -4.73 -10.27
N THR A 112 1.99 -5.29 -9.56
CA THR A 112 1.87 -5.61 -8.14
C THR A 112 1.68 -4.36 -7.29
N THR A 113 2.44 -3.30 -7.56
CA THR A 113 2.31 -2.02 -6.84
C THR A 113 0.96 -1.36 -7.11
N ALA A 114 0.51 -1.30 -8.37
CA ALA A 114 -0.80 -0.77 -8.73
C ALA A 114 -1.94 -1.56 -8.06
N GLY A 115 -1.87 -2.89 -8.09
CA GLY A 115 -2.83 -3.76 -7.42
C GLY A 115 -2.87 -3.54 -5.90
N SER A 116 -1.72 -3.35 -5.28
CA SER A 116 -1.61 -3.06 -3.84
C SER A 116 -2.20 -1.70 -3.49
N ILE A 117 -1.95 -0.67 -4.30
CA ILE A 117 -2.52 0.67 -4.10
C ILE A 117 -4.04 0.64 -4.23
N ILE A 118 -4.56 0.03 -5.30
CA ILE A 118 -6.02 -0.08 -5.51
C ILE A 118 -6.65 -0.87 -4.36
N GLY A 119 -6.10 -2.03 -4.03
CA GLY A 119 -6.58 -2.86 -2.92
C GLY A 119 -6.53 -2.13 -1.58
N GLY A 120 -5.46 -1.38 -1.31
CA GLY A 120 -5.29 -0.56 -0.10
C GLY A 120 -6.31 0.56 0.00
N ILE A 121 -6.58 1.27 -1.11
CA ILE A 121 -7.60 2.34 -1.15
C ILE A 121 -9.00 1.75 -0.93
N VAL A 122 -9.36 0.66 -1.61
CA VAL A 122 -10.66 0.02 -1.45
C VAL A 122 -10.85 -0.47 -0.01
N ALA A 123 -9.86 -1.14 0.57
CA ALA A 123 -9.88 -1.54 1.96
C ALA A 123 -9.95 -0.32 2.90
N GLY A 124 -9.19 0.74 2.62
CA GLY A 124 -9.19 1.98 3.37
C GLY A 124 -10.55 2.69 3.37
N LEU A 125 -11.27 2.68 2.24
CA LEU A 125 -12.63 3.21 2.16
C LEU A 125 -13.62 2.41 3.02
N LEU A 126 -13.51 1.07 3.01
CA LEU A 126 -14.39 0.19 3.79
C LEU A 126 -14.11 0.33 5.29
N PHE A 127 -12.85 0.21 5.70
CA PHE A 127 -12.45 0.28 7.10
C PHE A 127 -12.40 1.72 7.64
N GLY A 128 -12.14 2.71 6.79
CA GLY A 128 -12.09 4.12 7.17
C GLY A 128 -13.39 4.62 7.79
N LYS A 129 -14.54 4.20 7.25
CA LYS A 129 -15.85 4.52 7.84
C LYS A 129 -16.02 3.93 9.24
N LEU A 130 -15.56 2.71 9.47
CA LEU A 130 -15.60 2.07 10.78
C LEU A 130 -14.71 2.80 11.78
N VAL A 131 -13.47 3.11 11.40
CA VAL A 131 -12.53 3.85 12.25
C VAL A 131 -13.07 5.24 12.59
N TYR A 132 -13.62 5.95 11.61
CA TYR A 132 -14.25 7.25 11.82
C TYR A 132 -15.38 7.20 12.86
N LEU A 133 -16.29 6.22 12.77
CA LEU A 133 -17.37 6.03 13.72
C LEU A 133 -16.86 5.70 15.12
N ILE A 134 -15.81 4.89 15.23
CA ILE A 134 -15.19 4.54 16.52
C ILE A 134 -14.57 5.80 17.16
N VAL A 135 -13.82 6.59 16.41
CA VAL A 135 -13.20 7.82 16.87
C VAL A 135 -14.25 8.82 17.35
N LEU A 136 -15.33 9.03 16.55
CA LEU A 136 -16.46 9.88 16.96
C LEU A 136 -17.09 9.40 18.28
N LYS A 137 -17.33 8.12 18.42
CA LYS A 137 -17.92 7.55 19.64
C LYS A 137 -17.02 7.78 20.85
N ILE A 138 -15.72 7.62 20.70
CA ILE A 138 -14.75 7.85 21.79
C ILE A 138 -14.72 9.34 22.18
N LEU A 139 -14.72 10.25 21.20
CA LEU A 139 -14.72 11.68 21.45
C LEU A 139 -16.02 12.16 22.12
N HIS A 140 -17.19 11.62 21.72
CA HIS A 140 -18.45 11.92 22.38
C HIS A 140 -18.51 11.41 23.82
N MET A 141 -18.06 10.18 24.08
CA MET A 141 -17.99 9.62 25.46
C MET A 141 -17.03 10.42 26.34
N GLY A 142 -15.95 10.98 25.78
CA GLY A 142 -15.02 11.85 26.50
C GLY A 142 -15.59 13.22 26.86
N ARG A 143 -16.52 13.73 26.04
CA ARG A 143 -17.19 15.02 26.29
C ARG A 143 -18.25 14.92 27.40
N ASP A 144 -19.02 13.85 27.42
CA ASP A 144 -20.05 13.63 28.43
C ASP A 144 -19.45 13.40 29.84
N ARG A 145 -18.25 12.83 29.96
CA ARG A 145 -17.55 12.69 31.21
C ARG A 145 -17.08 14.02 31.82
N LYS A 146 -16.82 15.04 31.01
CA LYS A 146 -16.39 16.36 31.49
C LYS A 146 -17.55 17.27 31.91
N SER A 147 -18.77 16.94 31.49
CA SER A 147 -19.98 17.71 31.86
C SER A 147 -20.63 17.25 33.17
N VAL A 148 -20.18 16.14 33.76
CA VAL A 148 -20.72 15.57 35.03
C VAL A 148 -19.85 15.90 36.25
N VAL A 149 -18.74 16.60 36.05
CA VAL A 149 -17.88 17.10 37.12
C VAL A 149 -17.97 18.61 37.17
#